data_7886aa5c864ad59b703f7f01ad29fa30
#
_entry.id   7886aa5c864ad59b703f7f01ad29fa30
#
_cell.length_a   1.000
_cell.length_b   1.000
_cell.length_c   1.000
_cell.angle_alpha   90.00
_cell.angle_beta   90.00
_cell.angle_gamma   90.00
#
_symmetry.space_group_name_H-M   'P 1'
#
loop_
_entity.id
_entity.type
_entity.pdbx_description
1 polymer ?
#
loop_
_entity_poly.entity_id
_entity_poly.type
_entity_poly.pdbx_seq_one_letter_code
_entity_poly.pdbx_strand_id
1 'polypeptide(L)'
;SNCRVSAFYATAHKYHDTLEACLSEDNIPPSLYDGLIETVHENLKPLHEYIALKKETLGLDEFHAYDIYQPISNAADSFACDFDEAKVKVTAALSPLGYDYQAALQEGFDKQWIDIYENKGKRSGAYSWGIYGVHPYVLLNYQPRYNSISTLAHEMGHALHSYFSNKSQTYINSDYSISVSYTHLTLP
;
A
#
# COMPACT_ATOMS: atom_id res chain seq x y z
N SER A 1 9.79 25.92 -7.77
CA SER A 1 9.59 24.46 -7.87
C SER A 1 9.89 23.82 -6.54
N ASN A 2 9.24 22.72 -6.22
CA ASN A 2 9.44 22.00 -4.96
C ASN A 2 10.91 21.65 -4.69
N CYS A 3 11.67 21.27 -5.72
CA CYS A 3 13.10 20.96 -5.57
C CYS A 3 13.92 22.12 -4.97
N ARG A 4 13.64 23.38 -5.36
CA ARG A 4 14.35 24.53 -4.79
C ARG A 4 14.00 24.78 -3.34
N VAL A 5 12.73 24.54 -2.97
CA VAL A 5 12.26 24.66 -1.59
C VAL A 5 12.90 23.58 -0.73
N SER A 6 12.91 22.33 -1.18
CA SER A 6 13.56 21.22 -0.47
C SER A 6 15.05 21.46 -0.30
N ALA A 7 15.76 21.93 -1.33
CA ALA A 7 17.19 22.27 -1.25
C ALA A 7 17.46 23.42 -0.27
N PHE A 8 16.60 24.44 -0.23
CA PHE A 8 16.70 25.52 0.73
C PHE A 8 16.58 24.99 2.18
N TYR A 9 15.56 24.18 2.45
CA TYR A 9 15.38 23.60 3.80
C TYR A 9 16.54 22.68 4.18
N ALA A 10 17.00 21.79 3.29
CA ALA A 10 18.14 20.95 3.56
C ALA A 10 19.37 21.79 3.97
N THR A 11 19.69 22.83 3.21
CA THR A 11 20.79 23.76 3.53
C THR A 11 20.58 24.49 4.84
N ALA A 12 19.36 25.01 5.09
CA ALA A 12 19.04 25.74 6.33
C ALA A 12 19.17 24.88 7.58
N HIS A 13 18.84 23.58 7.46
CA HIS A 13 18.99 22.59 8.53
C HIS A 13 20.36 21.91 8.57
N LYS A 14 21.30 22.32 7.72
CA LYS A 14 22.69 21.83 7.63
C LYS A 14 22.85 20.38 7.21
N TYR A 15 21.91 19.86 6.43
CA TYR A 15 22.09 18.59 5.72
C TYR A 15 22.98 18.78 4.49
N HIS A 16 23.70 17.74 4.13
CA HIS A 16 24.57 17.74 2.94
C HIS A 16 23.75 17.95 1.66
N ASP A 17 22.60 17.28 1.57
CA ASP A 17 21.69 17.38 0.43
C ASP A 17 20.23 17.07 0.84
N THR A 18 19.35 17.05 -0.16
CA THR A 18 17.92 16.76 0.07
C THR A 18 17.63 15.29 0.36
N LEU A 19 18.48 14.37 -0.08
CA LEU A 19 18.33 12.95 0.21
C LEU A 19 18.58 12.68 1.69
N GLU A 20 19.71 13.17 2.21
CA GLU A 20 20.04 13.07 3.64
C GLU A 20 18.93 13.69 4.49
N ALA A 21 18.43 14.88 4.11
CA ALA A 21 17.34 15.54 4.81
C ALA A 21 16.06 14.68 4.88
N CYS A 22 15.68 14.05 3.78
CA CYS A 22 14.50 13.19 3.74
C CYS A 22 14.67 11.91 4.55
N LEU A 23 15.85 11.31 4.55
CA LEU A 23 16.11 10.05 5.23
C LEU A 23 16.36 10.22 6.74
N SER A 24 16.71 11.44 7.17
CA SER A 24 17.05 11.74 8.56
C SER A 24 15.89 11.59 9.53
N GLU A 25 14.64 11.79 9.08
CA GLU A 25 13.44 11.62 9.91
C GLU A 25 13.29 10.21 10.46
N ASP A 26 13.62 9.21 9.63
CA ASP A 26 13.61 7.79 9.98
C ASP A 26 15.00 7.26 10.38
N ASN A 27 15.99 8.15 10.51
CA ASN A 27 17.39 7.78 10.80
C ASN A 27 17.98 6.73 9.83
N ILE A 28 17.65 6.87 8.56
CA ILE A 28 18.09 5.98 7.48
C ILE A 28 19.39 6.54 6.86
N PRO A 29 20.50 5.78 6.84
CA PRO A 29 21.71 6.24 6.18
C PRO A 29 21.53 6.27 4.64
N PRO A 30 22.06 7.29 3.93
CA PRO A 30 22.00 7.36 2.46
C PRO A 30 22.51 6.11 1.75
N SER A 31 23.51 5.43 2.34
CA SER A 31 24.04 4.17 1.78
C SER A 31 23.00 3.05 1.68
N LEU A 32 21.94 3.08 2.50
CA LEU A 32 20.85 2.11 2.38
C LEU A 32 20.02 2.37 1.11
N TYR A 33 19.81 3.64 0.76
CA TYR A 33 19.12 4.02 -0.46
C TYR A 33 19.90 3.57 -1.71
N ASP A 34 21.20 3.84 -1.74
CA ASP A 34 22.07 3.41 -2.84
C ASP A 34 22.14 1.88 -2.93
N GLY A 35 22.30 1.20 -1.80
CA GLY A 35 22.32 -0.26 -1.73
C GLY A 35 21.01 -0.92 -2.18
N LEU A 36 19.85 -0.28 -1.94
CA LEU A 36 18.57 -0.74 -2.47
C LEU A 36 18.54 -0.70 -4.00
N ILE A 37 19.02 0.40 -4.60
CA ILE A 37 19.08 0.55 -6.05
C ILE A 37 20.02 -0.50 -6.66
N GLU A 38 21.20 -0.69 -6.09
CA GLU A 38 22.17 -1.72 -6.53
C GLU A 38 21.54 -3.12 -6.44
N THR A 39 20.93 -3.46 -5.30
CA THR A 39 20.27 -4.76 -5.10
C THR A 39 19.18 -5.02 -6.13
N VAL A 40 18.35 -4.03 -6.44
CA VAL A 40 17.33 -4.16 -7.48
C VAL A 40 17.96 -4.39 -8.85
N HIS A 41 19.00 -3.63 -9.21
CA HIS A 41 19.69 -3.78 -10.49
C HIS A 41 20.35 -5.15 -10.65
N GLU A 42 20.98 -5.67 -9.60
CA GLU A 42 21.59 -7.00 -9.60
C GLU A 42 20.58 -8.14 -9.76
N ASN A 43 19.31 -7.89 -9.34
CA ASN A 43 18.24 -8.87 -9.35
C ASN A 43 17.17 -8.63 -10.41
N LEU A 44 17.45 -7.87 -11.47
CA LEU A 44 16.51 -7.65 -12.58
C LEU A 44 16.26 -8.90 -13.47
N LYS A 45 17.14 -9.90 -13.44
CA LYS A 45 17.03 -11.07 -14.29
C LYS A 45 15.68 -11.80 -14.15
N PRO A 46 15.16 -12.12 -12.93
CA PRO A 46 13.85 -12.75 -12.78
C PRO A 46 12.71 -11.92 -13.36
N LEU A 47 12.75 -10.59 -13.23
CA LEU A 47 11.77 -9.69 -13.82
C LEU A 47 11.79 -9.76 -15.35
N HIS A 48 12.98 -9.76 -15.95
CA HIS A 48 13.12 -9.88 -17.40
C HIS A 48 12.62 -11.23 -17.91
N GLU A 49 12.90 -12.32 -17.19
CA GLU A 49 12.41 -13.66 -17.50
C GLU A 49 10.86 -13.71 -17.42
N TYR A 50 10.27 -13.10 -16.39
CA TYR A 50 8.80 -12.99 -16.27
C TYR A 50 8.18 -12.20 -17.44
N ILE A 51 8.77 -11.07 -17.83
CA ILE A 51 8.29 -10.26 -18.95
C ILE A 51 8.41 -11.03 -20.28
N ALA A 52 9.52 -11.76 -20.49
CA ALA A 52 9.70 -12.59 -21.66
C ALA A 52 8.64 -13.71 -21.74
N LEU A 53 8.40 -14.41 -20.63
CA LEU A 53 7.35 -15.42 -20.53
C LEU A 53 5.96 -14.82 -20.79
N LYS A 54 5.68 -13.65 -20.25
CA LYS A 54 4.41 -12.95 -20.45
C LYS A 54 4.20 -12.55 -21.91
N LYS A 55 5.23 -12.01 -22.55
CA LYS A 55 5.24 -11.67 -23.98
C LYS A 55 4.91 -12.89 -24.84
N GLU A 56 5.58 -14.03 -24.59
CA GLU A 56 5.36 -15.29 -25.28
C GLU A 56 3.93 -15.80 -25.08
N THR A 57 3.46 -15.83 -23.83
CA THR A 57 2.13 -16.33 -23.48
C THR A 57 1.01 -15.51 -24.11
N LEU A 58 1.19 -14.19 -24.22
CA LEU A 58 0.23 -13.29 -24.87
C LEU A 58 0.36 -13.27 -26.39
N GLY A 59 1.37 -13.94 -26.98
CA GLY A 59 1.60 -13.97 -28.42
C GLY A 59 1.95 -12.62 -29.04
N LEU A 60 2.65 -11.75 -28.29
CA LEU A 60 3.00 -10.41 -28.73
C LEU A 60 4.34 -10.40 -29.50
N ASP A 61 4.40 -9.70 -30.63
CA ASP A 61 5.65 -9.49 -31.38
C ASP A 61 6.58 -8.50 -30.62
N GLU A 62 5.99 -7.46 -30.03
CA GLU A 62 6.67 -6.47 -29.18
C GLU A 62 5.94 -6.35 -27.85
N PHE A 63 6.68 -6.07 -26.76
CA PHE A 63 6.13 -5.87 -25.42
C PHE A 63 6.31 -4.41 -25.00
N HIS A 64 5.23 -3.73 -24.71
CA HIS A 64 5.20 -2.34 -24.31
C HIS A 64 4.82 -2.18 -22.83
N ALA A 65 5.10 -1.04 -22.23
CA ALA A 65 4.84 -0.79 -20.82
C ALA A 65 3.36 -0.99 -20.42
N TYR A 66 2.41 -0.75 -21.31
CA TYR A 66 0.99 -0.97 -21.06
C TYR A 66 0.58 -2.45 -21.08
N ASP A 67 1.34 -3.33 -21.73
CA ASP A 67 1.07 -4.77 -21.77
C ASP A 67 1.31 -5.46 -20.43
N ILE A 68 2.01 -4.77 -19.51
CA ILE A 68 2.26 -5.28 -18.16
C ILE A 68 0.94 -5.50 -17.38
N TYR A 69 -0.09 -4.76 -17.69
CA TYR A 69 -1.42 -4.86 -17.06
C TYR A 69 -2.35 -5.88 -17.74
N GLN A 70 -1.97 -6.42 -18.90
CA GLN A 70 -2.77 -7.41 -19.60
C GLN A 70 -2.77 -8.74 -18.83
N PRO A 71 -3.93 -9.32 -18.47
CA PRO A 71 -3.96 -10.60 -17.79
C PRO A 71 -3.46 -11.73 -18.72
N ILE A 72 -2.72 -12.68 -18.16
CA ILE A 72 -2.23 -13.86 -18.89
C ILE A 72 -3.34 -14.88 -19.12
N SER A 73 -4.38 -14.87 -18.29
CA SER A 73 -5.51 -15.80 -18.41
C SER A 73 -6.85 -15.06 -18.31
N ASN A 74 -7.85 -15.58 -19.02
CA ASN A 74 -9.23 -15.07 -18.98
C ASN A 74 -9.95 -15.42 -17.66
N ALA A 75 -9.33 -16.18 -16.77
CA ALA A 75 -9.92 -16.56 -15.47
C ALA A 75 -10.18 -15.36 -14.54
N ALA A 76 -9.40 -14.29 -14.70
CA ALA A 76 -9.57 -13.07 -13.91
C ALA A 76 -10.84 -12.28 -14.28
N ASP A 77 -11.34 -12.39 -15.52
CA ASP A 77 -12.50 -11.66 -16.00
C ASP A 77 -13.83 -12.25 -15.50
N SER A 78 -13.84 -13.51 -15.05
CA SER A 78 -15.04 -14.19 -14.53
C SER A 78 -15.23 -14.03 -13.03
N PHE A 79 -14.26 -13.42 -12.31
CA PHE A 79 -14.34 -13.27 -10.87
C PHE A 79 -15.12 -12.00 -10.52
N ALA A 80 -16.31 -12.18 -9.98
CA ALA A 80 -17.11 -11.10 -9.43
C ALA A 80 -17.35 -11.36 -7.93
N CYS A 81 -17.10 -10.35 -7.11
CA CYS A 81 -17.32 -10.41 -5.66
C CYS A 81 -17.79 -9.03 -5.20
N ASP A 82 -18.98 -8.95 -4.65
CA ASP A 82 -19.47 -7.70 -4.10
C ASP A 82 -18.77 -7.34 -2.78
N PHE A 83 -19.04 -6.15 -2.27
CA PHE A 83 -18.35 -5.65 -1.08
C PHE A 83 -18.70 -6.44 0.19
N ASP A 84 -19.95 -6.89 0.33
CA ASP A 84 -20.37 -7.66 1.50
C ASP A 84 -19.72 -9.06 1.52
N GLU A 85 -19.64 -9.69 0.36
CA GLU A 85 -18.91 -10.95 0.19
C GLU A 85 -17.40 -10.74 0.42
N ALA A 86 -16.83 -9.62 -0.03
CA ALA A 86 -15.43 -9.27 0.21
C ALA A 86 -15.11 -9.12 1.69
N LYS A 87 -15.97 -8.49 2.47
CA LYS A 87 -15.81 -8.41 3.95
C LYS A 87 -15.69 -9.80 4.57
N VAL A 88 -16.56 -10.72 4.19
CA VAL A 88 -16.53 -12.10 4.71
C VAL A 88 -15.21 -12.79 4.36
N LYS A 89 -14.77 -12.68 3.10
CA LYS A 89 -13.52 -13.29 2.64
C LYS A 89 -12.29 -12.69 3.35
N VAL A 90 -12.23 -11.37 3.49
CA VAL A 90 -11.14 -10.67 4.18
C VAL A 90 -11.12 -11.05 5.66
N THR A 91 -12.27 -11.07 6.33
CA THR A 91 -12.37 -11.49 7.74
C THR A 91 -11.87 -12.91 7.93
N ALA A 92 -12.26 -13.84 7.06
CA ALA A 92 -11.81 -15.22 7.11
C ALA A 92 -10.29 -15.37 6.85
N ALA A 93 -9.77 -14.67 5.84
CA ALA A 93 -8.34 -14.70 5.48
C ALA A 93 -7.44 -14.13 6.60
N LEU A 94 -7.90 -13.10 7.30
CA LEU A 94 -7.16 -12.45 8.38
C LEU A 94 -7.40 -13.08 9.76
N SER A 95 -8.14 -14.20 9.84
CA SER A 95 -8.40 -14.90 11.11
C SER A 95 -7.14 -15.33 11.89
N PRO A 96 -5.99 -15.69 11.26
CA PRO A 96 -4.77 -16.01 11.98
C PRO A 96 -4.19 -14.87 12.82
N LEU A 97 -4.60 -13.59 12.56
CA LEU A 97 -4.13 -12.43 13.31
C LEU A 97 -4.76 -12.29 14.72
N GLY A 98 -5.68 -13.18 15.07
CA GLY A 98 -6.22 -13.30 16.41
C GLY A 98 -7.46 -12.47 16.69
N TYR A 99 -8.00 -12.66 17.90
CA TYR A 99 -9.31 -12.13 18.29
C TYR A 99 -9.38 -10.61 18.30
N ASP A 100 -8.39 -9.94 18.88
CA ASP A 100 -8.39 -8.47 19.00
C ASP A 100 -8.37 -7.80 17.64
N TYR A 101 -7.59 -8.38 16.69
CA TYR A 101 -7.54 -7.91 15.32
C TYR A 101 -8.89 -8.09 14.62
N GLN A 102 -9.51 -9.25 14.75
CA GLN A 102 -10.82 -9.55 14.17
C GLN A 102 -11.92 -8.65 14.72
N ALA A 103 -11.90 -8.37 16.02
CA ALA A 103 -12.87 -7.48 16.66
C ALA A 103 -12.74 -6.04 16.13
N ALA A 104 -11.50 -5.54 15.98
CA ALA A 104 -11.25 -4.21 15.43
C ALA A 104 -11.58 -4.14 13.92
N LEU A 105 -11.31 -5.19 13.15
CA LEU A 105 -11.68 -5.29 11.74
C LEU A 105 -13.20 -5.22 11.57
N GLN A 106 -13.95 -5.98 12.37
CA GLN A 106 -15.40 -5.97 12.37
C GLN A 106 -15.96 -4.59 12.78
N GLU A 107 -15.35 -3.96 13.79
CA GLU A 107 -15.70 -2.59 14.18
C GLU A 107 -15.54 -1.61 13.01
N GLY A 108 -14.45 -1.72 12.24
CA GLY A 108 -14.22 -0.89 11.07
C GLY A 108 -15.28 -1.06 9.98
N PHE A 109 -15.75 -2.28 9.77
CA PHE A 109 -16.81 -2.57 8.81
C PHE A 109 -18.18 -2.04 9.30
N ASP A 110 -18.51 -2.22 10.59
CA ASP A 110 -19.82 -1.87 11.15
C ASP A 110 -19.98 -0.37 11.38
N LYS A 111 -18.89 0.33 11.73
CA LYS A 111 -18.90 1.76 12.04
C LYS A 111 -18.54 2.66 10.85
N GLN A 112 -18.58 2.13 9.65
CA GLN A 112 -18.43 2.90 8.41
C GLN A 112 -17.10 3.67 8.31
N TRP A 113 -15.98 3.04 8.68
CA TRP A 113 -14.67 3.67 8.49
C TRP A 113 -14.28 3.80 7.02
N ILE A 114 -15.04 3.17 6.11
CA ILE A 114 -14.69 2.99 4.70
C ILE A 114 -15.66 3.76 3.81
N ASP A 115 -15.13 4.67 2.98
CA ASP A 115 -15.84 5.23 1.83
C ASP A 115 -15.58 4.32 0.61
N ILE A 116 -16.59 3.52 0.24
CA ILE A 116 -16.43 2.28 -0.53
C ILE A 116 -16.35 2.53 -2.02
N TYR A 117 -17.36 3.23 -2.58
CA TYR A 117 -17.63 3.26 -4.00
C TYR A 117 -17.14 4.54 -4.67
N GLU A 118 -16.88 4.41 -5.98
CA GLU A 118 -16.61 5.55 -6.84
C GLU A 118 -17.80 6.52 -6.89
N ASN A 119 -17.51 7.82 -6.84
CA ASN A 119 -18.50 8.85 -7.07
C ASN A 119 -17.88 10.11 -7.72
N LYS A 120 -18.73 11.03 -8.15
CA LYS A 120 -18.30 12.25 -8.84
C LYS A 120 -17.42 13.11 -7.93
N GLY A 121 -16.19 13.39 -8.39
CA GLY A 121 -15.22 14.23 -7.67
C GLY A 121 -14.32 13.46 -6.70
N LYS A 122 -14.58 12.17 -6.46
CA LYS A 122 -13.71 11.32 -5.68
C LYS A 122 -12.43 10.99 -6.46
N ARG A 123 -11.27 11.04 -5.78
CA ARG A 123 -9.99 10.67 -6.40
C ARG A 123 -9.92 9.17 -6.65
N SER A 124 -9.27 8.78 -7.72
CA SER A 124 -8.97 7.37 -8.00
C SER A 124 -7.94 6.81 -7.00
N GLY A 125 -7.85 5.47 -6.93
CA GLY A 125 -6.96 4.76 -6.02
C GLY A 125 -7.63 4.39 -4.70
N ALA A 126 -6.81 3.99 -3.73
CA ALA A 126 -7.21 3.67 -2.38
C ALA A 126 -6.18 4.22 -1.40
N TYR A 127 -6.59 4.54 -0.20
CA TYR A 127 -5.68 4.88 0.89
C TYR A 127 -6.37 4.75 2.26
N SER A 128 -5.55 4.56 3.28
CA SER A 128 -5.94 4.65 4.68
C SER A 128 -5.30 5.87 5.33
N TRP A 129 -6.02 6.51 6.22
CA TRP A 129 -5.51 7.63 7.00
C TRP A 129 -5.88 7.48 8.48
N GLY A 130 -4.87 7.26 9.31
CA GLY A 130 -4.99 7.27 10.76
C GLY A 130 -4.91 8.70 11.30
N ILE A 131 -5.82 9.04 12.22
CA ILE A 131 -5.82 10.30 12.96
C ILE A 131 -5.87 9.97 14.45
N TYR A 132 -4.99 10.60 15.24
CA TYR A 132 -4.95 10.35 16.68
C TYR A 132 -6.23 10.79 17.38
N GLY A 133 -6.76 9.95 18.26
CA GLY A 133 -7.96 10.24 19.05
C GLY A 133 -9.29 9.96 18.37
N VAL A 134 -9.28 9.54 17.09
CA VAL A 134 -10.46 9.10 16.34
C VAL A 134 -10.17 7.79 15.60
N HIS A 135 -11.20 7.18 15.03
CA HIS A 135 -10.99 5.99 14.19
C HIS A 135 -10.28 6.34 12.88
N PRO A 136 -9.58 5.39 12.24
CA PRO A 136 -9.02 5.57 10.92
C PRO A 136 -10.12 5.77 9.86
N TYR A 137 -9.72 6.36 8.73
CA TYR A 137 -10.57 6.52 7.55
C TYR A 137 -9.93 5.81 6.37
N VAL A 138 -10.74 5.05 5.63
CA VAL A 138 -10.31 4.33 4.44
C VAL A 138 -11.10 4.82 3.24
N LEU A 139 -10.41 5.18 2.16
CA LEU A 139 -11.02 5.49 0.89
C LEU A 139 -10.74 4.36 -0.09
N LEU A 140 -11.79 3.85 -0.72
CA LEU A 140 -11.72 2.87 -1.80
C LEU A 140 -12.46 3.38 -3.04
N ASN A 141 -12.17 2.79 -4.18
CA ASN A 141 -12.99 2.81 -5.38
C ASN A 141 -13.29 1.34 -5.75
N TYR A 142 -14.09 0.70 -4.89
CA TYR A 142 -14.33 -0.73 -4.95
C TYR A 142 -15.05 -1.12 -6.25
N GLN A 143 -14.49 -2.13 -6.91
CA GLN A 143 -15.04 -2.81 -8.08
C GLN A 143 -15.17 -4.30 -7.74
N PRO A 144 -16.16 -5.04 -8.26
CA PRO A 144 -16.36 -6.46 -7.94
C PRO A 144 -15.29 -7.34 -8.63
N ARG A 145 -14.00 -7.12 -8.30
CA ARG A 145 -12.84 -7.79 -8.87
C ARG A 145 -11.89 -8.27 -7.79
N TYR A 146 -11.08 -9.28 -8.06
CA TYR A 146 -10.09 -9.83 -7.14
C TYR A 146 -9.18 -8.75 -6.53
N ASN A 147 -8.63 -7.87 -7.36
CA ASN A 147 -7.74 -6.79 -6.90
C ASN A 147 -8.40 -5.90 -5.84
N SER A 148 -9.71 -5.65 -5.93
CA SER A 148 -10.41 -4.83 -4.94
C SER A 148 -10.52 -5.51 -3.58
N ILE A 149 -10.58 -6.84 -3.52
CA ILE A 149 -10.55 -7.59 -2.25
C ILE A 149 -9.15 -7.47 -1.62
N SER A 150 -8.11 -7.67 -2.42
CA SER A 150 -6.72 -7.50 -1.96
C SER A 150 -6.47 -6.07 -1.46
N THR A 151 -6.95 -5.07 -2.20
CA THR A 151 -6.87 -3.66 -1.80
C THR A 151 -7.63 -3.40 -0.49
N LEU A 152 -8.85 -3.95 -0.33
CA LEU A 152 -9.60 -3.84 0.92
C LEU A 152 -8.82 -4.40 2.11
N ALA A 153 -8.24 -5.60 1.96
CA ALA A 153 -7.40 -6.20 3.01
C ALA A 153 -6.18 -5.34 3.32
N HIS A 154 -5.52 -4.80 2.30
CA HIS A 154 -4.34 -3.93 2.42
C HIS A 154 -4.66 -2.63 3.17
N GLU A 155 -5.69 -1.90 2.75
CA GLU A 155 -6.06 -0.62 3.37
C GLU A 155 -6.60 -0.81 4.80
N MET A 156 -7.33 -1.91 5.05
CA MET A 156 -7.71 -2.25 6.42
C MET A 156 -6.51 -2.64 7.28
N GLY A 157 -5.48 -3.23 6.72
CA GLY A 157 -4.21 -3.47 7.40
C GLY A 157 -3.56 -2.16 7.88
N HIS A 158 -3.45 -1.15 7.03
CA HIS A 158 -2.99 0.19 7.42
C HIS A 158 -3.90 0.83 8.48
N ALA A 159 -5.21 0.75 8.29
CA ALA A 159 -6.18 1.31 9.23
C ALA A 159 -6.02 0.70 10.63
N LEU A 160 -5.92 -0.62 10.72
CA LEU A 160 -5.78 -1.32 11.99
C LEU A 160 -4.40 -1.11 12.62
N HIS A 161 -3.34 -1.00 11.81
CA HIS A 161 -2.02 -0.60 12.33
C HIS A 161 -2.11 0.77 13.02
N SER A 162 -2.66 1.78 12.33
CA SER A 162 -2.86 3.11 12.92
C SER A 162 -3.76 3.06 14.16
N TYR A 163 -4.84 2.28 14.12
CA TYR A 163 -5.76 2.12 15.24
C TYR A 163 -5.07 1.57 16.48
N PHE A 164 -4.29 0.49 16.35
CA PHE A 164 -3.59 -0.11 17.47
C PHE A 164 -2.42 0.77 17.95
N SER A 165 -1.70 1.43 17.06
CA SER A 165 -0.67 2.39 17.41
C SER A 165 -1.25 3.54 18.25
N ASN A 166 -2.32 4.16 17.78
CA ASN A 166 -2.99 5.27 18.46
C ASN A 166 -3.57 4.85 19.82
N LYS A 167 -4.00 3.60 19.97
CA LYS A 167 -4.56 3.07 21.20
C LYS A 167 -3.49 2.74 22.25
N SER A 168 -2.30 2.38 21.82
CA SER A 168 -1.21 1.92 22.70
C SER A 168 -0.14 2.97 22.96
N GLN A 169 -0.03 3.99 22.11
CA GLN A 169 1.00 5.01 22.18
C GLN A 169 0.43 6.38 22.53
N THR A 170 1.30 7.27 23.04
CA THR A 170 0.97 8.70 23.17
C THR A 170 1.01 9.37 21.80
N TYR A 171 0.37 10.52 21.65
CA TYR A 171 0.33 11.28 20.39
C TYR A 171 1.69 11.43 19.71
N ILE A 172 2.74 11.76 20.48
CA ILE A 172 4.10 11.98 19.96
C ILE A 172 4.71 10.68 19.38
N ASN A 173 4.34 9.52 19.92
CA ASN A 173 4.92 8.23 19.58
C ASN A 173 3.97 7.35 18.73
N SER A 174 2.81 7.86 18.36
CA SER A 174 1.80 7.07 17.64
C SER A 174 2.07 6.96 16.14
N ASP A 175 2.84 7.90 15.60
CA ASP A 175 3.25 7.85 14.20
C ASP A 175 4.35 6.81 14.00
N TYR A 176 4.40 6.21 12.82
CA TYR A 176 5.36 5.17 12.47
C TYR A 176 5.90 5.41 11.05
N SER A 177 7.14 4.96 10.82
CA SER A 177 7.76 5.20 9.53
C SER A 177 7.03 4.47 8.40
N ILE A 178 7.04 5.06 7.21
CA ILE A 178 6.38 4.51 6.02
C ILE A 178 6.93 3.13 5.63
N SER A 179 8.21 2.86 5.92
CA SER A 179 8.85 1.57 5.66
C SER A 179 8.25 0.44 6.50
N VAL A 180 7.86 0.71 7.75
CA VAL A 180 7.18 -0.28 8.60
C VAL A 180 5.82 -0.68 8.03
N SER A 181 5.06 0.28 7.51
CA SER A 181 3.79 0.05 6.83
C SER A 181 3.91 -0.98 5.72
N TYR A 182 4.88 -0.80 4.83
CA TYR A 182 5.04 -1.68 3.67
C TYR A 182 5.67 -3.04 4.01
N THR A 183 6.50 -3.13 5.03
CA THR A 183 7.12 -4.40 5.43
C THR A 183 6.09 -5.42 5.97
N HIS A 184 5.02 -4.96 6.59
CA HIS A 184 4.03 -5.84 7.22
C HIS A 184 2.76 -6.05 6.40
N LEU A 185 2.50 -5.22 5.39
CA LEU A 185 1.25 -5.21 4.62
C LEU A 185 1.39 -5.78 3.20
N THR A 186 2.60 -5.97 2.72
CA THR A 186 2.87 -6.58 1.40
C THR A 186 3.16 -8.07 1.51
N LEU A 187 2.36 -8.80 2.27
CA LEU A 187 2.40 -10.25 2.19
C LEU A 187 1.74 -10.71 0.88
N PRO A 188 2.36 -11.68 0.18
CA PRO A 188 1.88 -12.17 -1.11
C PRO A 188 0.53 -12.83 -1.05
#